data_0ad03e19ac34edf8bdebf9b617fa7178
#
_entry.id   0ad03e19ac34edf8bdebf9b617fa7178
#
_cell.length_a   1.000
_cell.length_b   1.000
_cell.length_c   1.000
_cell.angle_alpha   90.00
_cell.angle_beta   90.00
_cell.angle_gamma   90.00
#
_symmetry.space_group_name_H-M   'P 1'
#
loop_
_entity.id
_entity.type
_entity.pdbx_description
1 polymer ?
#
loop_
_entity_poly.entity_id
_entity_poly.type
_entity_poly.pdbx_seq_one_letter_code
_entity_poly.pdbx_strand_id
1 'polypeptide(L)'
;MDRVLQCPVSIPPGFRELTEASGFAAANGPWFEKVENGRAIRGFLPGAQHANALGIVHGGMLAAFLDSAMGTAVFHSLERRAVTVRLTLDYLGPARVGDWLQAEGEVFGHDEHMAQVRGRLYGPRHEVLAGLGVFALLSRQRTLKPRS
;
A
#
# COMPACT_ATOMS: atom_id res chain seq x y z
N MET A 1 -13.49 -29.20 21.44
CA MET A 1 -12.54 -28.08 21.21
C MET A 1 -12.00 -28.25 19.81
N ASP A 2 -12.73 -27.75 18.84
CA ASP A 2 -12.37 -27.89 17.44
C ASP A 2 -11.28 -26.86 17.12
N ARG A 3 -10.06 -27.37 16.92
CA ARG A 3 -9.03 -26.64 16.20
C ARG A 3 -9.52 -26.54 14.75
N VAL A 4 -10.13 -25.42 14.42
CA VAL A 4 -10.27 -25.04 13.01
C VAL A 4 -8.83 -24.95 12.48
N LEU A 5 -8.45 -25.93 11.70
CA LEU A 5 -7.23 -25.90 10.90
C LEU A 5 -7.39 -24.72 9.94
N GLN A 6 -6.85 -23.56 10.35
CA GLN A 6 -6.70 -22.45 9.44
C GLN A 6 -5.75 -22.92 8.35
N CYS A 7 -6.29 -23.20 7.16
CA CYS A 7 -5.45 -23.30 5.97
C CYS A 7 -4.56 -22.07 5.92
N PRO A 8 -3.24 -22.21 5.82
CA PRO A 8 -2.38 -21.05 5.66
C PRO A 8 -2.86 -20.30 4.42
N VAL A 9 -3.20 -19.03 4.60
CA VAL A 9 -3.56 -18.16 3.47
C VAL A 9 -2.35 -18.12 2.56
N SER A 10 -2.48 -18.73 1.39
CA SER A 10 -1.40 -18.71 0.41
C SER A 10 -1.35 -17.34 -0.25
N ILE A 11 -0.14 -16.81 -0.40
CA ILE A 11 0.09 -15.58 -1.15
C ILE A 11 -0.37 -15.79 -2.59
N PRO A 12 -1.28 -14.94 -3.13
CA PRO A 12 -1.78 -15.09 -4.47
C PRO A 12 -0.65 -15.06 -5.53
N PRO A 13 -0.81 -15.74 -6.67
CA PRO A 13 0.20 -15.78 -7.72
C PRO A 13 0.59 -14.38 -8.21
N GLY A 14 1.87 -14.21 -8.53
CA GLY A 14 2.43 -12.96 -9.07
C GLY A 14 2.91 -11.96 -8.04
N PHE A 15 2.52 -12.11 -6.76
CA PHE A 15 3.04 -11.26 -5.69
C PHE A 15 4.45 -11.69 -5.26
N ARG A 16 5.32 -10.72 -5.08
CA ARG A 16 6.67 -10.90 -4.54
C ARG A 16 6.81 -10.09 -3.27
N GLU A 17 7.48 -10.65 -2.27
CA GLU A 17 7.79 -9.95 -1.04
C GLU A 17 8.75 -8.79 -1.31
N LEU A 18 8.51 -7.65 -0.65
CA LEU A 18 9.39 -6.48 -0.68
C LEU A 18 10.50 -6.67 0.35
N THR A 19 11.56 -7.36 -0.05
CA THR A 19 12.68 -7.72 0.83
C THR A 19 13.61 -6.57 1.19
N GLU A 20 13.61 -5.50 0.39
CA GLU A 20 14.40 -4.29 0.63
C GLU A 20 13.65 -3.21 1.42
N ALA A 21 12.52 -3.58 2.02
CA ALA A 21 11.77 -2.67 2.87
C ALA A 21 12.59 -2.23 4.08
N SER A 22 12.49 -0.97 4.45
CA SER A 22 13.15 -0.37 5.60
C SER A 22 12.20 0.46 6.44
N GLY A 23 12.60 0.78 7.66
CA GLY A 23 11.82 1.62 8.54
C GLY A 23 10.41 1.08 8.82
N PHE A 24 9.41 1.90 8.56
CA PHE A 24 8.01 1.58 8.84
C PHE A 24 7.53 0.32 8.09
N ALA A 25 7.85 0.21 6.82
CA ALA A 25 7.43 -0.94 6.01
C ALA A 25 8.06 -2.25 6.51
N ALA A 26 9.32 -2.23 6.91
CA ALA A 26 9.98 -3.39 7.51
C ALA A 26 9.36 -3.80 8.85
N ALA A 27 8.99 -2.84 9.69
CA ALA A 27 8.39 -3.09 11.01
C ALA A 27 6.94 -3.59 10.92
N ASN A 28 6.21 -3.23 9.87
CA ASN A 28 4.79 -3.52 9.70
C ASN A 28 4.49 -4.50 8.55
N GLY A 29 5.52 -5.07 7.95
CA GLY A 29 5.39 -6.09 6.91
C GLY A 29 5.24 -7.52 7.44
N PRO A 30 5.48 -8.50 6.55
CA PRO A 30 5.93 -8.31 5.17
C PRO A 30 4.85 -7.73 4.25
N TRP A 31 5.27 -6.89 3.32
CA TRP A 31 4.44 -6.38 2.24
C TRP A 31 4.90 -6.99 0.92
N PHE A 32 3.96 -7.09 0.00
CA PHE A 32 4.16 -7.72 -1.29
C PHE A 32 3.78 -6.77 -2.42
N GLU A 33 4.28 -7.04 -3.60
CA GLU A 33 3.93 -6.28 -4.79
C GLU A 33 3.83 -7.19 -6.00
N LYS A 34 2.88 -6.89 -6.87
CA LYS A 34 2.88 -7.38 -8.25
C LYS A 34 2.64 -6.21 -9.20
N VAL A 35 3.17 -6.33 -10.41
CA VAL A 35 2.87 -5.39 -11.49
C VAL A 35 2.03 -6.13 -12.52
N GLU A 36 0.87 -5.58 -12.83
CA GLU A 36 -0.08 -6.13 -13.77
C GLU A 36 -0.64 -5.00 -14.64
N ASN A 37 -0.58 -5.17 -15.96
CA ASN A 37 -1.00 -4.14 -16.92
C ASN A 37 -0.39 -2.75 -16.66
N GLY A 38 0.89 -2.70 -16.27
CA GLY A 38 1.60 -1.46 -15.97
C GLY A 38 1.23 -0.79 -14.63
N ARG A 39 0.42 -1.44 -13.81
CA ARG A 39 -0.01 -0.95 -12.49
C ARG A 39 0.62 -1.78 -11.38
N ALA A 40 1.12 -1.11 -10.36
CA ALA A 40 1.62 -1.78 -9.15
C ALA A 40 0.45 -2.02 -8.19
N ILE A 41 0.33 -3.26 -7.73
CA ILE A 41 -0.64 -3.67 -6.72
C ILE A 41 0.15 -4.13 -5.51
N ARG A 42 -0.12 -3.54 -4.35
CA ARG A 42 0.46 -3.94 -3.07
C ARG A 42 -0.38 -5.01 -2.40
N GLY A 43 0.29 -5.97 -1.78
CA GLY A 43 -0.32 -7.05 -1.02
C GLY A 43 0.12 -7.04 0.43
N PHE A 44 -0.77 -7.43 1.33
CA PHE A 44 -0.54 -7.44 2.77
C PHE A 44 -1.34 -8.53 3.46
N LEU A 45 -0.70 -9.27 4.35
CA LEU A 45 -1.34 -10.23 5.22
C LEU A 45 -1.20 -9.75 6.68
N PRO A 46 -2.22 -9.07 7.23
CA PRO A 46 -2.13 -8.55 8.59
C PRO A 46 -2.02 -9.65 9.64
N GLY A 47 -1.10 -9.47 10.57
CA GLY A 47 -0.94 -10.30 11.75
C GLY A 47 -1.55 -9.66 13.01
N ALA A 48 -1.44 -10.37 14.14
CA ALA A 48 -1.97 -9.92 15.42
C ALA A 48 -1.43 -8.54 15.87
N GLN A 49 -0.19 -8.20 15.51
CA GLN A 49 0.43 -6.90 15.82
C GLN A 49 -0.24 -5.72 15.12
N HIS A 50 -1.05 -5.97 14.10
CA HIS A 50 -1.76 -4.94 13.35
C HIS A 50 -3.21 -4.75 13.82
N ALA A 51 -3.65 -5.54 14.78
CA ALA A 51 -5.01 -5.49 15.32
C ALA A 51 -5.19 -4.34 16.31
N ASN A 52 -6.40 -3.80 16.35
CA ASN A 52 -6.85 -2.90 17.40
C ASN A 52 -7.46 -3.70 18.59
N ALA A 53 -7.96 -2.99 19.59
CA ALA A 53 -8.60 -3.60 20.76
C ALA A 53 -9.84 -4.43 20.43
N LEU A 54 -10.45 -4.27 19.26
CA LEU A 54 -11.61 -5.06 18.79
C LEU A 54 -11.18 -6.34 18.05
N GLY A 55 -9.89 -6.58 17.86
CA GLY A 55 -9.38 -7.74 17.12
C GLY A 55 -9.47 -7.65 15.60
N ILE A 56 -9.78 -6.48 15.06
CA ILE A 56 -9.74 -6.17 13.63
C ILE A 56 -8.51 -5.33 13.30
N VAL A 57 -8.13 -5.27 12.03
CA VAL A 57 -6.97 -4.49 11.61
C VAL A 57 -7.17 -3.02 11.95
N HIS A 58 -6.18 -2.43 12.62
CA HIS A 58 -6.21 -1.03 13.04
C HIS A 58 -6.38 -0.11 11.83
N GLY A 59 -7.31 0.86 11.92
CA GLY A 59 -7.57 1.81 10.83
C GLY A 59 -6.35 2.60 10.40
N GLY A 60 -5.46 2.96 11.34
CA GLY A 60 -4.18 3.60 11.03
C GLY A 60 -3.24 2.72 10.22
N MET A 61 -3.25 1.39 10.44
CA MET A 61 -2.47 0.44 9.63
C MET A 61 -3.00 0.37 8.20
N LEU A 62 -4.32 0.33 8.03
CA LEU A 62 -4.96 0.35 6.71
C LEU A 62 -4.64 1.65 5.96
N ALA A 63 -4.70 2.79 6.65
CA ALA A 63 -4.32 4.08 6.09
C ALA A 63 -2.87 4.12 5.62
N ALA A 64 -1.95 3.64 6.44
CA ALA A 64 -0.52 3.58 6.11
C ALA A 64 -0.24 2.66 4.91
N PHE A 65 -0.92 1.53 4.85
CA PHE A 65 -0.77 0.60 3.73
C PHE A 65 -1.31 1.19 2.42
N LEU A 66 -2.48 1.84 2.44
CA LEU A 66 -3.02 2.53 1.27
C LEU A 66 -2.14 3.72 0.84
N ASP A 67 -1.64 4.50 1.79
CA ASP A 67 -0.69 5.59 1.51
C ASP A 67 0.54 5.10 0.76
N SER A 68 1.12 3.99 1.20
CA SER A 68 2.25 3.35 0.53
C SER A 68 1.91 2.90 -0.91
N ALA A 69 0.74 2.32 -1.12
CA ALA A 69 0.29 1.93 -2.46
C ALA A 69 0.10 3.13 -3.38
N MET A 70 -0.45 4.23 -2.86
CA MET A 70 -0.64 5.48 -3.62
C MET A 70 0.71 6.13 -3.98
N GLY A 71 1.67 6.17 -3.05
CA GLY A 71 3.02 6.64 -3.33
C GLY A 71 3.75 5.80 -4.37
N THR A 72 3.56 4.49 -4.33
CA THR A 72 4.05 3.55 -5.35
C THR A 72 3.44 3.84 -6.72
N ALA A 73 2.15 4.14 -6.79
CA ALA A 73 1.49 4.51 -8.04
C ALA A 73 2.09 5.79 -8.65
N VAL A 74 2.43 6.77 -7.83
CA VAL A 74 3.14 7.98 -8.29
C VAL A 74 4.49 7.61 -8.91
N PHE A 75 5.27 6.77 -8.22
CA PHE A 75 6.58 6.35 -8.72
C PHE A 75 6.49 5.60 -10.06
N HIS A 76 5.58 4.64 -10.17
CA HIS A 76 5.39 3.87 -11.41
C HIS A 76 4.84 4.71 -12.57
N SER A 77 3.99 5.71 -12.29
CA SER A 77 3.39 6.54 -13.33
C SER A 77 4.27 7.70 -13.79
N LEU A 78 5.00 8.31 -12.88
CA LEU A 78 5.72 9.56 -13.12
C LEU A 78 7.25 9.42 -13.02
N GLU A 79 7.75 8.26 -12.61
CA GLU A 79 9.17 7.98 -12.33
C GLU A 79 9.78 9.01 -11.35
N ARG A 80 8.97 9.44 -10.39
CA ARG A 80 9.34 10.42 -9.36
C ARG A 80 8.94 9.92 -7.97
N ARG A 81 9.83 10.15 -7.02
CA ARG A 81 9.50 9.99 -5.60
C ARG A 81 8.60 11.13 -5.15
N ALA A 82 7.78 10.86 -4.17
CA ALA A 82 6.83 11.83 -3.64
C ALA A 82 6.67 11.67 -2.13
N VAL A 83 6.21 12.72 -1.49
CA VAL A 83 5.82 12.71 -0.09
C VAL A 83 4.35 13.09 0.04
N THR A 84 3.66 12.46 0.96
CA THR A 84 2.24 12.69 1.21
C THR A 84 2.01 14.08 1.80
N VAL A 85 1.13 14.84 1.18
CA VAL A 85 0.67 16.16 1.66
C VAL A 85 -0.67 16.03 2.35
N ARG A 86 -1.58 15.26 1.75
CA ARG A 86 -2.94 15.08 2.28
C ARG A 86 -3.47 13.70 1.90
N LEU A 87 -4.16 13.08 2.84
CA LEU A 87 -4.99 11.90 2.61
C LEU A 87 -6.42 12.20 3.09
N THR A 88 -7.39 11.88 2.26
CA THR A 88 -8.79 11.85 2.63
C THR A 88 -9.27 10.41 2.46
N LEU A 89 -9.73 9.80 3.53
CA LEU A 89 -10.00 8.36 3.59
C LEU A 89 -11.45 8.11 4.03
N ASP A 90 -12.09 7.16 3.36
CA ASP A 90 -13.40 6.61 3.71
C ASP A 90 -13.25 5.13 4.05
N TYR A 91 -13.53 4.76 5.30
CA TYR A 91 -13.53 3.39 5.77
C TYR A 91 -14.88 2.74 5.44
N LEU A 92 -14.85 1.78 4.53
CA LEU A 92 -16.06 1.16 3.97
C LEU A 92 -16.45 -0.13 4.69
N GLY A 93 -15.51 -0.78 5.35
CA GLY A 93 -15.75 -1.98 6.12
C GLY A 93 -14.50 -2.47 6.82
N PRO A 94 -14.65 -3.39 7.81
CA PRO A 94 -13.53 -3.90 8.58
C PRO A 94 -12.67 -4.88 7.78
N ALA A 95 -11.37 -4.89 8.05
CA ALA A 95 -10.45 -5.93 7.64
C ALA A 95 -10.09 -6.80 8.84
N ARG A 96 -9.97 -8.10 8.65
CA ARG A 96 -9.64 -9.05 9.71
C ARG A 96 -8.16 -9.45 9.64
N VAL A 97 -7.59 -9.73 10.81
CA VAL A 97 -6.30 -10.39 10.87
C VAL A 97 -6.36 -11.71 10.10
N GLY A 98 -5.36 -11.97 9.26
CA GLY A 98 -5.31 -13.15 8.41
C GLY A 98 -6.00 -13.01 7.05
N ASP A 99 -6.73 -11.91 6.78
CA ASP A 99 -7.25 -11.63 5.45
C ASP A 99 -6.12 -11.17 4.51
N TRP A 100 -6.14 -11.66 3.28
CA TRP A 100 -5.27 -11.08 2.26
C TRP A 100 -5.85 -9.76 1.77
N LEU A 101 -5.08 -8.68 1.94
CA LEU A 101 -5.46 -7.33 1.53
C LEU A 101 -4.65 -6.89 0.31
N GLN A 102 -5.30 -6.19 -0.60
CA GLN A 102 -4.66 -5.60 -1.78
C GLN A 102 -4.99 -4.12 -1.85
N ALA A 103 -3.98 -3.31 -2.18
CA ALA A 103 -4.15 -1.88 -2.37
C ALA A 103 -3.49 -1.43 -3.67
N GLU A 104 -4.16 -0.52 -4.35
CA GLU A 104 -3.67 0.11 -5.57
C GLU A 104 -3.97 1.59 -5.58
N GLY A 105 -3.16 2.33 -6.33
CA GLY A 105 -3.37 3.75 -6.60
C GLY A 105 -3.44 4.02 -8.09
N GLU A 106 -4.08 5.14 -8.43
CA GLU A 106 -4.14 5.68 -9.78
C GLU A 106 -3.91 7.19 -9.73
N VAL A 107 -2.86 7.66 -10.43
CA VAL A 107 -2.63 9.08 -10.62
C VAL A 107 -3.65 9.59 -11.64
N PHE A 108 -4.49 10.52 -11.23
CA PHE A 108 -5.54 11.07 -12.11
C PHE A 108 -5.33 12.57 -12.45
N GLY A 109 -4.31 13.18 -11.87
CA GLY A 109 -3.91 14.55 -12.16
C GLY A 109 -2.53 14.82 -11.60
N HIS A 110 -1.74 15.64 -12.30
CA HIS A 110 -0.45 16.08 -11.80
C HIS A 110 0.04 17.32 -12.56
N ASP A 111 0.93 18.04 -11.91
CA ASP A 111 1.76 19.08 -12.53
C ASP A 111 3.24 18.82 -12.19
N GLU A 112 4.09 19.83 -12.29
CA GLU A 112 5.52 19.72 -11.98
C GLU A 112 5.80 19.45 -10.51
N HIS A 113 4.91 19.85 -9.59
CA HIS A 113 5.11 19.86 -8.16
C HIS A 113 4.25 18.88 -7.39
N MET A 114 3.07 18.58 -7.87
CA MET A 114 2.05 17.80 -7.17
C MET A 114 1.46 16.70 -8.04
N ALA A 115 1.06 15.60 -7.40
CA ALA A 115 0.25 14.55 -8.00
C ALA A 115 -1.00 14.30 -7.16
N GLN A 116 -2.11 14.05 -7.84
CA GLN A 116 -3.38 13.65 -7.25
C GLN A 116 -3.61 12.18 -7.54
N VAL A 117 -3.89 11.42 -6.50
CA VAL A 117 -4.00 9.96 -6.57
C VAL A 117 -5.31 9.53 -5.93
N ARG A 118 -6.04 8.66 -6.60
CA ARG A 118 -7.11 7.89 -5.96
C ARG A 118 -6.57 6.53 -5.57
N GLY A 119 -6.94 6.06 -4.39
CA GLY A 119 -6.49 4.77 -3.87
C GLY A 119 -7.67 3.92 -3.41
N ARG A 120 -7.51 2.61 -3.50
CA ARG A 120 -8.50 1.63 -3.06
C ARG A 120 -7.79 0.46 -2.40
N LEU A 121 -8.38 -0.03 -1.31
CA LEU A 121 -7.92 -1.20 -0.59
C LEU A 121 -9.06 -2.22 -0.49
N TYR A 122 -8.76 -3.45 -0.87
CA TYR A 122 -9.72 -4.54 -0.93
C TYR A 122 -9.33 -5.65 0.03
N GLY A 123 -10.33 -6.24 0.65
CA GLY A 123 -10.24 -7.52 1.31
C GLY A 123 -10.96 -8.61 0.51
N PRO A 124 -11.00 -9.85 1.02
CA PRO A 124 -11.63 -10.97 0.33
C PRO A 124 -13.16 -10.87 0.23
N ARG A 125 -13.79 -10.04 1.07
CA ARG A 125 -15.24 -9.94 1.16
C ARG A 125 -15.81 -8.65 0.61
N HIS A 126 -15.07 -7.56 0.70
CA HIS A 126 -15.54 -6.23 0.30
C HIS A 126 -14.36 -5.27 0.13
N GLU A 127 -14.64 -4.11 -0.44
CA GLU A 127 -13.74 -2.97 -0.42
C GLU A 127 -13.67 -2.42 1.02
N VAL A 128 -12.46 -2.25 1.53
CA VAL A 128 -12.19 -1.89 2.93
C VAL A 128 -12.01 -0.39 3.10
N LEU A 129 -11.29 0.23 2.17
CA LEU A 129 -10.88 1.63 2.27
C LEU A 129 -10.80 2.25 0.88
N ALA A 130 -11.33 3.45 0.74
CA ALA A 130 -11.14 4.28 -0.45
C ALA A 130 -10.52 5.62 -0.04
N GLY A 131 -9.69 6.18 -0.91
CA GLY A 131 -9.01 7.42 -0.58
C GLY A 131 -8.65 8.30 -1.76
N LEU A 132 -8.44 9.56 -1.44
CA LEU A 132 -7.83 10.56 -2.31
C LEU A 132 -6.58 11.09 -1.63
N GLY A 133 -5.49 11.19 -2.37
CA GLY A 133 -4.22 11.69 -1.88
C GLY A 133 -3.67 12.82 -2.73
N VAL A 134 -2.98 13.73 -2.08
CA VAL A 134 -2.15 14.75 -2.72
C VAL A 134 -0.71 14.48 -2.29
N PHE A 135 0.18 14.40 -3.27
CA PHE A 135 1.59 14.09 -3.06
C PHE A 135 2.46 15.20 -3.64
N ALA A 136 3.41 15.68 -2.87
CA ALA A 136 4.44 16.59 -3.36
C ALA A 136 5.53 15.78 -4.07
N LEU A 137 5.80 16.12 -5.33
CA LEU A 137 6.79 15.46 -6.14
C LEU A 137 8.20 15.97 -5.78
N LEU A 138 9.10 15.07 -5.44
CA LEU A 138 10.48 15.41 -5.19
C LEU A 138 11.21 15.67 -6.50
N SER A 139 12.24 16.54 -6.49
CA SER A 139 13.08 16.77 -7.64
C SER A 139 13.73 15.46 -8.11
N ARG A 140 13.86 15.29 -9.43
CA ARG A 140 14.66 14.19 -9.97
C ARG A 140 16.08 14.33 -9.46
N GLN A 141 16.62 13.31 -8.79
CA GLN A 141 18.03 13.29 -8.43
C GLN A 141 18.84 13.40 -9.72
N ARG A 142 19.57 14.51 -9.88
CA ARG A 142 20.62 14.59 -10.90
C ARG A 142 21.62 13.48 -10.55
N THR A 143 21.73 12.49 -11.39
CA THR A 143 22.87 11.58 -11.37
C THR A 143 24.11 12.45 -11.53
N LEU A 144 24.84 12.68 -10.44
CA LEU A 144 26.15 13.29 -10.50
C LEU A 144 27.03 12.33 -11.32
N LYS A 145 27.31 12.71 -12.57
CA LYS A 145 28.36 12.02 -13.32
C LYS A 145 29.64 12.09 -12.51
N PRO A 146 30.36 10.97 -12.33
CA PRO A 146 31.70 11.04 -11.72
C PRO A 146 32.53 12.05 -12.51
N ARG A 147 33.11 12.99 -11.80
CA ARG A 147 34.13 13.88 -12.40
C ARG A 147 35.30 13.00 -12.81
N SER A 148 35.56 12.97 -14.10
CA SER A 148 36.81 12.45 -14.70
C SER A 148 38.02 13.23 -14.23
#